data_003ce572c7fd37d77201399aa3638a5b
#
_entry.id   003ce572c7fd37d77201399aa3638a5b
#
_cell.length_a   1.000
_cell.length_b   1.000
_cell.length_c   1.000
_cell.angle_alpha   90.00
_cell.angle_beta   90.00
_cell.angle_gamma   90.00
#
_symmetry.space_group_name_H-M   'P 1'
#
loop_
_entity.id
_entity.type
_entity.pdbx_description
1 polymer ?
#
loop_
_entity_poly.entity_id
_entity_poly.type
_entity_poly.pdbx_seq_one_letter_code
_entity_poly.pdbx_strand_id
1 'polypeptide(L)'
;IGSHGIIRNSCLVDLLQDCSVIHLDTHPVMSPFFEKENCVMFLVSRQLDIVRRPEQNEKLTVKTWTYELKRMYGYRNTVIYDENGDICVKSIASGAFMDKTSQRPIKAPQELVDRVKLYPKLDMEYLPRKIALPDTEPQVYEDIPVLKCYIDMNEHVNNARYLDITDEFVENESAVKRIRVEYKNPLKRGKAIKALVY
;
A
#
# COMPACT_ATOMS: atom_id res chain seq x y z
N ILE A 1 -15.09 -9.02 -3.16
CA ILE A 1 -16.16 -8.45 -4.00
C ILE A 1 -17.07 -7.66 -3.07
N GLY A 2 -17.36 -6.42 -3.43
CA GLY A 2 -18.31 -5.55 -2.74
C GLY A 2 -19.75 -5.71 -3.24
N SER A 3 -20.61 -4.78 -2.83
CA SER A 3 -21.95 -4.63 -3.42
C SER A 3 -21.83 -4.43 -4.92
N HIS A 4 -22.81 -4.93 -5.68
CA HIS A 4 -22.84 -4.84 -7.16
C HIS A 4 -21.78 -5.67 -7.92
N GLY A 5 -21.13 -6.67 -7.30
CA GLY A 5 -20.18 -7.55 -7.96
C GLY A 5 -18.82 -6.92 -8.34
N ILE A 6 -18.53 -5.74 -7.81
CA ILE A 6 -17.30 -4.97 -8.11
C ILE A 6 -16.27 -5.21 -7.00
N ILE A 7 -14.99 -5.23 -7.35
CA ILE A 7 -13.91 -5.36 -6.38
C ILE A 7 -13.82 -4.12 -5.48
N ARG A 8 -13.73 -4.32 -4.15
CA ARG A 8 -13.57 -3.24 -3.17
C ARG A 8 -12.19 -2.57 -3.27
N ASN A 9 -12.09 -1.33 -2.83
CA ASN A 9 -10.83 -0.60 -2.73
C ASN A 9 -9.81 -1.34 -1.84
N SER A 10 -10.24 -1.85 -0.70
CA SER A 10 -9.40 -2.64 0.21
C SER A 10 -8.87 -3.92 -0.43
N CYS A 11 -9.69 -4.64 -1.20
CA CYS A 11 -9.24 -5.85 -1.91
C CYS A 11 -8.20 -5.53 -3.00
N LEU A 12 -8.32 -4.41 -3.69
CA LEU A 12 -7.27 -3.95 -4.63
C LEU A 12 -5.94 -3.76 -3.90
N VAL A 13 -5.97 -3.10 -2.73
CA VAL A 13 -4.76 -2.89 -1.93
C VAL A 13 -4.21 -4.20 -1.38
N ASP A 14 -5.05 -5.16 -0.96
CA ASP A 14 -4.61 -6.49 -0.53
C ASP A 14 -3.82 -7.19 -1.66
N LEU A 15 -4.36 -7.27 -2.88
CA LEU A 15 -3.67 -7.86 -4.03
C LEU A 15 -2.31 -7.21 -4.31
N LEU A 16 -2.26 -5.87 -4.27
CA LEU A 16 -1.02 -5.12 -4.51
C LEU A 16 0.00 -5.34 -3.38
N GLN A 17 -0.46 -5.44 -2.14
CA GLN A 17 0.38 -5.65 -0.96
C GLN A 17 0.94 -7.07 -0.93
N ASP A 18 0.10 -8.09 -1.12
CA ASP A 18 0.50 -9.49 -1.11
C ASP A 18 1.53 -9.79 -2.19
N CYS A 19 1.30 -9.30 -3.42
CA CYS A 19 2.29 -9.42 -4.49
C CYS A 19 3.62 -8.75 -4.11
N SER A 20 3.58 -7.63 -3.41
CA SER A 20 4.77 -6.91 -2.96
C SER A 20 5.52 -7.64 -1.85
N VAL A 21 4.80 -8.23 -0.89
CA VAL A 21 5.37 -9.02 0.21
C VAL A 21 6.04 -10.28 -0.36
N ILE A 22 5.33 -11.05 -1.18
CA ILE A 22 5.88 -12.24 -1.84
C ILE A 22 7.17 -11.90 -2.61
N HIS A 23 7.17 -10.80 -3.37
CA HIS A 23 8.36 -10.37 -4.10
C HIS A 23 9.52 -10.02 -3.16
N LEU A 24 9.30 -9.37 -2.02
CA LEU A 24 10.36 -9.02 -1.07
C LEU A 24 10.90 -10.27 -0.36
N ASP A 25 10.01 -11.18 0.04
CA ASP A 25 10.37 -12.42 0.76
C ASP A 25 11.13 -13.41 -0.13
N THR A 26 10.88 -13.41 -1.44
CA THR A 26 11.56 -14.26 -2.42
C THR A 26 12.73 -13.57 -3.14
N HIS A 27 12.97 -12.27 -2.88
CA HIS A 27 14.00 -11.51 -3.58
C HIS A 27 15.41 -11.94 -3.16
N PRO A 28 16.29 -12.39 -4.09
CA PRO A 28 17.55 -13.03 -3.76
C PRO A 28 18.56 -12.14 -3.02
N VAL A 29 18.38 -10.82 -3.07
CA VAL A 29 19.26 -9.84 -2.39
C VAL A 29 18.60 -9.25 -1.15
N MET A 30 17.29 -8.93 -1.22
CA MET A 30 16.59 -8.23 -0.14
C MET A 30 16.20 -9.18 1.01
N SER A 31 15.71 -10.38 0.71
CA SER A 31 15.27 -11.33 1.74
C SER A 31 16.38 -11.72 2.70
N PRO A 32 17.58 -12.16 2.24
CA PRO A 32 18.68 -12.47 3.13
C PRO A 32 19.18 -11.25 3.94
N PHE A 33 19.08 -10.06 3.37
CA PHE A 33 19.41 -8.83 4.09
C PHE A 33 18.42 -8.56 5.22
N PHE A 34 17.12 -8.70 4.98
CA PHE A 34 16.09 -8.50 6.00
C PHE A 34 16.23 -9.45 7.17
N GLU A 35 16.57 -10.71 6.90
CA GLU A 35 16.81 -11.71 7.93
C GLU A 35 18.06 -11.39 8.76
N LYS A 36 19.19 -11.13 8.07
CA LYS A 36 20.48 -10.86 8.71
C LYS A 36 20.45 -9.63 9.60
N GLU A 37 19.88 -8.55 9.11
CA GLU A 37 19.88 -7.24 9.80
C GLU A 37 18.63 -7.03 10.68
N ASN A 38 17.78 -8.07 10.84
CA ASN A 38 16.53 -7.98 11.60
C ASN A 38 15.70 -6.74 11.23
N CYS A 39 15.57 -6.48 9.95
CA CYS A 39 14.86 -5.32 9.46
C CYS A 39 13.73 -5.69 8.49
N VAL A 40 12.94 -4.72 8.11
CA VAL A 40 11.79 -4.87 7.22
C VAL A 40 11.59 -3.58 6.44
N MET A 41 10.83 -3.65 5.36
CA MET A 41 10.40 -2.47 4.63
C MET A 41 8.93 -2.16 4.96
N PHE A 42 8.70 -1.11 5.77
CA PHE A 42 7.35 -0.63 6.05
C PHE A 42 6.82 0.25 4.92
N LEU A 43 5.58 0.02 4.55
CA LEU A 43 4.87 0.87 3.60
C LEU A 43 4.63 2.26 4.22
N VAL A 44 5.05 3.31 3.53
CA VAL A 44 4.87 4.70 3.98
C VAL A 44 3.90 5.48 3.10
N SER A 45 3.72 5.08 1.85
CA SER A 45 2.68 5.64 0.99
C SER A 45 2.32 4.73 -0.18
N ARG A 46 1.11 4.91 -0.69
CA ARG A 46 0.62 4.26 -1.89
C ARG A 46 -0.24 5.21 -2.70
N GLN A 47 -0.11 5.13 -4.01
CA GLN A 47 -1.03 5.69 -4.99
C GLN A 47 -1.54 4.55 -5.87
N LEU A 48 -2.85 4.53 -6.10
CA LEU A 48 -3.50 3.66 -7.07
C LEU A 48 -4.23 4.52 -8.08
N ASP A 49 -4.05 4.22 -9.36
CA ASP A 49 -4.84 4.75 -10.47
C ASP A 49 -5.68 3.60 -11.03
N ILE A 50 -6.99 3.69 -10.88
CA ILE A 50 -7.94 2.67 -11.31
C ILE A 50 -8.40 3.02 -12.72
N VAL A 51 -7.84 2.32 -13.69
CA VAL A 51 -8.21 2.46 -15.12
C VAL A 51 -9.58 1.84 -15.35
N ARG A 52 -9.75 0.62 -14.89
CA ARG A 52 -10.98 -0.15 -14.88
C ARG A 52 -11.05 -0.99 -13.61
N ARG A 53 -12.22 -1.14 -13.04
CA ARG A 53 -12.41 -2.06 -11.92
C ARG A 53 -12.60 -3.48 -12.43
N PRO A 54 -11.85 -4.45 -11.90
CA PRO A 54 -12.15 -5.87 -12.12
C PRO A 54 -13.53 -6.25 -11.59
N GLU A 55 -14.20 -7.11 -12.33
CA GLU A 55 -15.50 -7.65 -11.98
C GLU A 55 -15.40 -9.06 -11.36
N GLN A 56 -16.51 -9.58 -10.93
CA GLN A 56 -16.58 -10.93 -10.37
C GLN A 56 -16.18 -11.97 -11.43
N ASN A 57 -15.43 -12.98 -11.03
CA ASN A 57 -14.94 -14.11 -11.85
C ASN A 57 -13.87 -13.73 -12.89
N GLU A 58 -13.41 -12.49 -12.96
CA GLU A 58 -12.26 -12.16 -13.80
C GLU A 58 -10.97 -12.81 -13.27
N LYS A 59 -10.18 -13.37 -14.19
CA LYS A 59 -8.83 -13.85 -13.89
C LYS A 59 -7.85 -12.68 -13.95
N LEU A 60 -7.18 -12.41 -12.83
CA LEU A 60 -6.25 -11.29 -12.71
C LEU A 60 -4.80 -11.77 -12.63
N THR A 61 -3.91 -10.99 -13.22
CA THR A 61 -2.46 -11.14 -13.06
C THR A 61 -1.89 -9.90 -12.38
N VAL A 62 -1.18 -10.07 -11.26
CA VAL A 62 -0.53 -8.96 -10.56
C VAL A 62 0.97 -9.05 -10.76
N LYS A 63 1.61 -7.96 -11.22
CA LYS A 63 3.07 -7.86 -11.40
C LYS A 63 3.62 -6.70 -10.60
N THR A 64 4.77 -6.90 -9.95
CA THR A 64 5.44 -5.84 -9.18
C THR A 64 6.94 -5.83 -9.44
N TRP A 65 7.55 -4.65 -9.36
CA TRP A 65 9.00 -4.46 -9.48
C TRP A 65 9.48 -3.21 -8.76
N THR A 66 10.75 -3.21 -8.38
CA THR A 66 11.42 -2.02 -7.82
C THR A 66 11.95 -1.16 -8.97
N TYR A 67 11.58 0.11 -9.00
CA TYR A 67 12.07 1.06 -10.00
C TYR A 67 13.11 2.04 -9.45
N GLU A 68 13.15 2.21 -8.12
CA GLU A 68 14.13 3.06 -7.45
C GLU A 68 14.39 2.52 -6.04
N LEU A 69 15.63 2.48 -5.62
CA LEU A 69 16.04 2.11 -4.28
C LEU A 69 17.08 3.13 -3.79
N LYS A 70 16.81 3.70 -2.63
CA LYS A 70 17.70 4.59 -1.89
C LYS A 70 18.01 3.98 -0.54
N ARG A 71 19.03 4.48 0.14
CA ARG A 71 19.42 3.94 1.45
C ARG A 71 18.32 3.98 2.52
N MET A 72 17.39 4.92 2.43
CA MET A 72 16.27 5.06 3.39
C MET A 72 14.95 4.50 2.86
N TYR A 73 14.74 4.53 1.54
CA TYR A 73 13.46 4.26 0.91
C TYR A 73 13.60 3.40 -0.34
N GLY A 74 12.65 2.50 -0.52
CA GLY A 74 12.44 1.80 -1.78
C GLY A 74 11.12 2.22 -2.43
N TYR A 75 11.11 2.24 -3.76
CA TYR A 75 9.95 2.60 -4.56
C TYR A 75 9.65 1.51 -5.57
N ARG A 76 8.38 1.15 -5.67
CA ARG A 76 7.94 0.09 -6.57
C ARG A 76 6.70 0.47 -7.35
N ASN A 77 6.59 -0.10 -8.54
CA ASN A 77 5.34 -0.17 -9.26
C ASN A 77 4.70 -1.55 -9.07
N THR A 78 3.38 -1.57 -9.09
CA THR A 78 2.58 -2.79 -9.13
C THR A 78 1.42 -2.56 -10.09
N VAL A 79 1.11 -3.54 -10.92
CA VAL A 79 0.05 -3.45 -11.94
C VAL A 79 -0.84 -4.67 -11.82
N ILE A 80 -2.15 -4.46 -11.91
CA ILE A 80 -3.15 -5.52 -12.05
C ILE A 80 -3.59 -5.54 -13.52
N TYR A 81 -3.48 -6.70 -14.15
CA TYR A 81 -3.94 -6.97 -15.51
C TYR A 81 -5.11 -7.94 -15.48
N ASP A 82 -6.00 -7.83 -16.45
CA ASP A 82 -6.99 -8.85 -16.74
C ASP A 82 -6.41 -10.04 -17.55
N GLU A 83 -7.27 -10.97 -17.94
CA GLU A 83 -6.88 -12.15 -18.70
C GLU A 83 -6.40 -11.85 -20.12
N ASN A 84 -6.79 -10.71 -20.70
CA ASN A 84 -6.37 -10.25 -22.02
C ASN A 84 -5.02 -9.52 -21.97
N GLY A 85 -4.53 -9.20 -20.77
CA GLY A 85 -3.32 -8.42 -20.54
C GLY A 85 -3.58 -6.91 -20.50
N ASP A 86 -4.84 -6.48 -20.44
CA ASP A 86 -5.20 -5.08 -20.31
C ASP A 86 -5.05 -4.61 -18.86
N ILE A 87 -4.62 -3.37 -18.68
CA ILE A 87 -4.35 -2.80 -17.36
C ILE A 87 -5.66 -2.41 -16.68
N CYS A 88 -5.92 -3.00 -15.52
CA CYS A 88 -7.01 -2.63 -14.63
C CYS A 88 -6.59 -1.57 -13.62
N VAL A 89 -5.43 -1.75 -12.97
CA VAL A 89 -4.94 -0.85 -11.92
C VAL A 89 -3.44 -0.64 -12.07
N LYS A 90 -2.99 0.60 -11.93
CA LYS A 90 -1.58 1.01 -11.81
C LYS A 90 -1.32 1.46 -10.38
N SER A 91 -0.17 1.11 -9.81
CA SER A 91 0.17 1.54 -8.45
C SER A 91 1.64 1.90 -8.29
N ILE A 92 1.85 2.91 -7.45
CA ILE A 92 3.14 3.28 -6.87
C ILE A 92 3.08 3.01 -5.38
N ALA A 93 4.12 2.42 -4.82
CA ALA A 93 4.28 2.32 -3.38
C ALA A 93 5.69 2.74 -2.98
N SER A 94 5.81 3.41 -1.83
CA SER A 94 7.09 3.68 -1.21
C SER A 94 7.18 3.01 0.16
N GLY A 95 8.30 2.37 0.44
CA GLY A 95 8.59 1.74 1.72
C GLY A 95 9.85 2.34 2.36
N ALA A 96 9.92 2.34 3.68
CA ALA A 96 11.10 2.73 4.45
C ALA A 96 11.73 1.50 5.10
N PHE A 97 13.06 1.44 5.13
CA PHE A 97 13.77 0.44 5.91
C PHE A 97 13.63 0.72 7.39
N MET A 98 13.19 -0.28 8.16
CA MET A 98 12.92 -0.16 9.59
C MET A 98 13.55 -1.34 10.33
N ASP A 99 14.17 -1.08 11.46
CA ASP A 99 14.57 -2.12 12.41
C ASP A 99 13.33 -2.70 13.10
N LYS A 100 13.21 -4.04 13.12
CA LYS A 100 12.02 -4.72 13.67
C LYS A 100 11.88 -4.56 15.18
N THR A 101 13.00 -4.45 15.89
CA THR A 101 13.00 -4.38 17.37
C THR A 101 12.73 -2.95 17.85
N SER A 102 13.50 -1.99 17.36
CA SER A 102 13.37 -0.59 17.78
C SER A 102 12.26 0.18 17.07
N GLN A 103 11.74 -0.36 15.96
CA GLN A 103 10.77 0.28 15.07
C GLN A 103 11.25 1.66 14.56
N ARG A 104 12.55 1.84 14.44
CA ARG A 104 13.16 3.08 13.94
C ARG A 104 13.64 2.92 12.51
N PRO A 105 13.62 4.00 11.71
CA PRO A 105 14.21 4.00 10.39
C PRO A 105 15.69 3.68 10.43
N ILE A 106 16.15 2.85 9.50
CA ILE A 106 17.57 2.52 9.31
C ILE A 106 18.00 2.87 7.89
N LYS A 107 19.33 2.98 7.70
CA LYS A 107 19.92 3.17 6.38
C LYS A 107 20.46 1.85 5.87
N ALA A 108 19.94 1.38 4.77
CA ALA A 108 20.52 0.23 4.06
C ALA A 108 21.96 0.57 3.61
N PRO A 109 22.89 -0.41 3.63
CA PRO A 109 24.21 -0.27 3.06
C PRO A 109 24.13 0.08 1.57
N GLN A 110 25.09 0.88 1.07
CA GLN A 110 25.14 1.23 -0.36
C GLN A 110 25.32 -0.02 -1.23
N GLU A 111 26.14 -0.96 -0.77
CA GLU A 111 26.36 -2.23 -1.45
C GLU A 111 25.04 -3.04 -1.71
N LEU A 112 24.10 -3.01 -0.75
CA LEU A 112 22.78 -3.60 -0.96
C LEU A 112 22.04 -2.90 -2.08
N VAL A 113 22.01 -1.56 -2.04
CA VAL A 113 21.32 -0.74 -3.04
C VAL A 113 21.84 -1.03 -4.44
N ASP A 114 23.17 -1.13 -4.59
CA ASP A 114 23.84 -1.34 -5.88
C ASP A 114 23.60 -2.75 -6.46
N ARG A 115 23.29 -3.73 -5.60
CA ARG A 115 23.03 -5.13 -6.01
C ARG A 115 21.58 -5.37 -6.42
N VAL A 116 20.64 -4.52 -6.04
CA VAL A 116 19.22 -4.70 -6.38
C VAL A 116 18.97 -4.25 -7.81
N LYS A 117 18.46 -5.18 -8.63
CA LYS A 117 18.09 -4.87 -10.01
C LYS A 117 16.88 -3.94 -10.03
N LEU A 118 17.04 -2.81 -10.69
CA LEU A 118 15.98 -1.83 -10.92
C LEU A 118 15.38 -1.99 -12.32
N TYR A 119 14.09 -1.70 -12.43
CA TYR A 119 13.34 -1.75 -13.68
C TYR A 119 12.77 -0.36 -14.02
N PRO A 120 12.38 -0.10 -15.27
CA PRO A 120 11.81 1.17 -15.66
C PRO A 120 10.57 1.54 -14.87
N LYS A 121 10.37 2.84 -14.66
CA LYS A 121 9.12 3.37 -14.12
C LYS A 121 7.95 3.03 -15.04
N LEU A 122 6.81 2.71 -14.43
CA LEU A 122 5.55 2.56 -15.16
C LEU A 122 5.12 3.90 -15.74
N ASP A 123 4.52 3.88 -16.92
CA ASP A 123 3.88 5.07 -17.50
C ASP A 123 2.60 5.40 -16.74
N MET A 124 2.72 6.34 -15.79
CA MET A 124 1.63 6.89 -14.97
C MET A 124 2.07 8.20 -14.33
N GLU A 125 1.14 8.96 -13.78
CA GLU A 125 1.45 10.17 -13.03
C GLU A 125 2.03 9.83 -11.65
N TYR A 126 3.17 10.44 -11.30
CA TYR A 126 3.86 10.27 -10.01
C TYR A 126 3.63 11.50 -9.13
N LEU A 127 2.60 11.45 -8.29
CA LEU A 127 2.28 12.54 -7.37
C LEU A 127 3.21 12.54 -6.16
N PRO A 128 3.48 13.71 -5.55
CA PRO A 128 4.27 13.81 -4.32
C PRO A 128 3.68 12.93 -3.20
N ARG A 129 4.53 12.26 -2.42
CA ARG A 129 4.10 11.41 -1.31
C ARG A 129 3.19 12.14 -0.33
N LYS A 130 3.59 13.37 0.07
CA LYS A 130 2.83 14.17 1.01
C LYS A 130 1.49 14.59 0.40
N ILE A 131 0.42 14.32 1.13
CA ILE A 131 -0.94 14.74 0.77
C ILE A 131 -1.22 16.05 1.49
N ALA A 132 -1.52 17.10 0.71
CA ALA A 132 -2.00 18.35 1.26
C ALA A 132 -3.46 18.18 1.69
N LEU A 133 -3.79 18.64 2.88
CA LEU A 133 -5.18 18.71 3.33
C LEU A 133 -5.83 19.99 2.78
N PRO A 134 -7.14 19.96 2.50
CA PRO A 134 -7.87 21.18 2.15
C PRO A 134 -7.83 22.20 3.28
N ASP A 135 -7.94 23.47 2.93
CA ASP A 135 -8.07 24.58 3.89
C ASP A 135 -9.56 24.84 4.20
N THR A 136 -10.22 23.80 4.70
CA THR A 136 -11.63 23.80 5.08
C THR A 136 -11.80 23.07 6.40
N GLU A 137 -12.89 23.36 7.13
CA GLU A 137 -13.21 22.62 8.35
C GLU A 137 -13.69 21.20 8.02
N PRO A 138 -13.09 20.17 8.63
CA PRO A 138 -13.51 18.79 8.42
C PRO A 138 -14.79 18.44 9.18
N GLN A 139 -15.55 17.52 8.63
CA GLN A 139 -16.52 16.77 9.42
C GLN A 139 -15.75 15.75 10.29
N VAL A 140 -16.06 15.74 11.58
CA VAL A 140 -15.34 14.94 12.58
C VAL A 140 -16.19 13.74 13.00
N TYR A 141 -15.61 12.55 12.92
CA TYR A 141 -16.18 11.31 13.44
C TYR A 141 -15.21 10.73 14.47
N GLU A 142 -15.70 10.52 15.69
CA GLU A 142 -14.90 10.03 16.81
C GLU A 142 -15.28 8.60 17.18
N ASP A 143 -14.41 7.95 17.95
CA ASP A 143 -14.64 6.64 18.54
C ASP A 143 -14.94 5.48 17.56
N ILE A 144 -14.42 5.56 16.32
CA ILE A 144 -14.51 4.44 15.38
C ILE A 144 -13.65 3.29 15.91
N PRO A 145 -14.23 2.13 16.24
CA PRO A 145 -13.49 1.06 16.91
C PRO A 145 -12.52 0.35 15.96
N VAL A 146 -11.33 0.03 16.46
CA VAL A 146 -10.41 -0.88 15.78
C VAL A 146 -10.85 -2.33 16.02
N LEU A 147 -11.42 -2.96 15.00
CA LEU A 147 -11.92 -4.33 15.08
C LEU A 147 -10.75 -5.35 15.08
N LYS A 148 -10.97 -6.51 15.71
CA LYS A 148 -9.98 -7.59 15.73
C LYS A 148 -9.59 -8.05 14.32
N CYS A 149 -10.53 -8.10 13.40
CA CYS A 149 -10.30 -8.53 12.01
C CYS A 149 -9.48 -7.53 11.18
N TYR A 150 -9.21 -6.33 11.70
CA TYR A 150 -8.34 -5.36 11.03
C TYR A 150 -6.86 -5.58 11.33
N ILE A 151 -6.53 -6.37 12.36
CA ILE A 151 -5.18 -6.53 12.87
C ILE A 151 -4.43 -7.60 12.08
N ASP A 152 -3.25 -7.25 11.59
CA ASP A 152 -2.34 -8.13 10.86
C ASP A 152 -1.35 -8.87 11.78
N MET A 153 -0.45 -9.64 11.17
CA MET A 153 0.57 -10.42 11.88
C MET A 153 1.58 -9.56 12.66
N ASN A 154 1.67 -8.26 12.37
CA ASN A 154 2.54 -7.30 13.08
C ASN A 154 1.82 -6.62 14.25
N GLU A 155 0.62 -7.08 14.62
CA GLU A 155 -0.25 -6.50 15.66
C GLU A 155 -0.70 -5.06 15.38
N HIS A 156 -0.72 -4.66 14.12
CA HIS A 156 -1.17 -3.35 13.66
C HIS A 156 -2.39 -3.47 12.75
N VAL A 157 -3.13 -2.38 12.60
CA VAL A 157 -4.18 -2.31 11.57
C VAL A 157 -3.53 -2.48 10.20
N ASN A 158 -3.97 -3.50 9.47
CA ASN A 158 -3.52 -3.76 8.11
C ASN A 158 -3.80 -2.56 7.20
N ASN A 159 -2.85 -2.24 6.32
CA ASN A 159 -2.92 -1.06 5.46
C ASN A 159 -4.20 -1.00 4.60
N ALA A 160 -4.70 -2.14 4.13
CA ALA A 160 -5.93 -2.19 3.34
C ALA A 160 -7.18 -1.91 4.18
N ARG A 161 -7.15 -2.22 5.47
CA ARG A 161 -8.31 -2.03 6.37
C ARG A 161 -8.64 -0.55 6.61
N TYR A 162 -7.68 0.35 6.46
CA TYR A 162 -7.98 1.78 6.46
C TYR A 162 -8.91 2.17 5.31
N LEU A 163 -8.88 1.46 4.17
CA LEU A 163 -9.80 1.73 3.08
C LEU A 163 -11.22 1.23 3.38
N ASP A 164 -11.38 0.08 4.08
CA ASP A 164 -12.70 -0.35 4.54
C ASP A 164 -13.35 0.72 5.45
N ILE A 165 -12.55 1.40 6.27
CA ILE A 165 -13.02 2.48 7.14
C ILE A 165 -13.33 3.73 6.33
N THR A 166 -12.49 4.11 5.38
CA THR A 166 -12.71 5.33 4.58
C THR A 166 -13.85 5.17 3.59
N ASP A 167 -14.12 3.96 3.10
CA ASP A 167 -15.22 3.69 2.17
C ASP A 167 -16.59 3.95 2.81
N GLU A 168 -16.70 3.92 4.17
CA GLU A 168 -17.91 4.33 4.90
C GLU A 168 -18.25 5.83 4.74
N PHE A 169 -17.27 6.65 4.32
CA PHE A 169 -17.44 8.09 4.09
C PHE A 169 -17.47 8.46 2.61
N VAL A 170 -17.46 7.49 1.72
CA VAL A 170 -17.48 7.68 0.26
C VAL A 170 -18.82 7.23 -0.29
N GLU A 171 -19.63 8.15 -0.80
CA GLU A 171 -20.98 7.86 -1.32
C GLU A 171 -20.97 6.81 -2.45
N ASN A 172 -19.96 6.86 -3.31
CA ASN A 172 -19.85 5.93 -4.45
C ASN A 172 -18.40 5.45 -4.63
N GLU A 173 -18.05 4.37 -3.94
CA GLU A 173 -16.71 3.76 -4.04
C GLU A 173 -16.37 3.30 -5.47
N SER A 174 -17.37 2.91 -6.27
CA SER A 174 -17.15 2.46 -7.64
C SER A 174 -16.73 3.58 -8.58
N ALA A 175 -17.06 4.82 -8.28
CA ALA A 175 -16.66 6.00 -9.05
C ALA A 175 -15.22 6.45 -8.75
N VAL A 176 -14.61 5.96 -7.69
CA VAL A 176 -13.23 6.32 -7.33
C VAL A 176 -12.25 5.86 -8.41
N LYS A 177 -11.52 6.80 -9.00
CA LYS A 177 -10.51 6.57 -10.05
C LYS A 177 -9.08 6.63 -9.53
N ARG A 178 -8.86 7.30 -8.39
CA ARG A 178 -7.53 7.40 -7.77
C ARG A 178 -7.64 7.35 -6.26
N ILE A 179 -6.77 6.58 -5.65
CA ILE A 179 -6.60 6.51 -4.20
C ILE A 179 -5.16 6.88 -3.86
N ARG A 180 -4.99 7.77 -2.89
CA ARG A 180 -3.67 8.10 -2.34
C ARG A 180 -3.71 7.94 -0.84
N VAL A 181 -2.74 7.24 -0.29
CA VAL A 181 -2.62 7.00 1.15
C VAL A 181 -1.22 7.36 1.62
N GLU A 182 -1.13 8.06 2.74
CA GLU A 182 0.11 8.29 3.48
C GLU A 182 -0.02 7.64 4.86
N TYR A 183 0.80 6.61 5.12
CA TYR A 183 0.82 5.90 6.40
C TYR A 183 1.88 6.55 7.31
N LYS A 184 1.47 7.07 8.47
CA LYS A 184 2.37 7.80 9.40
C LYS A 184 2.65 7.00 10.65
N ASN A 185 1.61 6.63 11.37
CA ASN A 185 1.71 5.92 12.64
C ASN A 185 0.88 4.65 12.60
N PRO A 186 1.46 3.50 12.95
CA PRO A 186 0.70 2.25 13.02
C PRO A 186 -0.30 2.30 14.18
N LEU A 187 -1.51 1.85 13.95
CA LEU A 187 -2.55 1.77 14.95
C LEU A 187 -2.69 0.35 15.46
N LYS A 188 -2.83 0.18 16.77
CA LYS A 188 -2.95 -1.11 17.47
C LYS A 188 -4.38 -1.38 17.90
N ARG A 189 -4.68 -2.66 18.17
CA ARG A 189 -5.95 -3.08 18.78
C ARG A 189 -6.22 -2.35 20.10
N GLY A 190 -7.49 -2.09 20.41
CA GLY A 190 -7.92 -1.42 21.63
C GLY A 190 -7.78 0.09 21.61
N LYS A 191 -7.46 0.65 20.43
CA LYS A 191 -7.52 2.08 20.17
C LYS A 191 -8.77 2.41 19.35
N ALA A 192 -9.16 3.67 19.36
CA ALA A 192 -10.19 4.22 18.47
C ALA A 192 -9.56 5.09 17.39
N ILE A 193 -10.25 5.20 16.27
CA ILE A 193 -9.90 6.07 15.14
C ILE A 193 -10.76 7.31 15.23
N LYS A 194 -10.14 8.45 15.00
CA LYS A 194 -10.82 9.71 14.72
C LYS A 194 -10.67 9.98 13.23
N ALA A 195 -11.79 10.03 12.51
CA ALA A 195 -11.79 10.40 11.10
C ALA A 195 -12.11 11.89 10.94
N LEU A 196 -11.34 12.53 10.07
CA LEU A 196 -11.54 13.92 9.62
C LEU A 196 -11.84 13.86 8.12
N VAL A 197 -13.06 14.20 7.74
CA VAL A 197 -13.53 14.13 6.35
C VAL A 197 -13.67 15.55 5.83
N TYR A 198 -12.99 15.87 4.72
CA TYR A 198 -12.96 17.18 4.08
C TYR A 198 -13.71 17.17 2.75
#